data_6f66fc154cda37cbbea99f0b23eb0b6a
#
_entry.id   6f66fc154cda37cbbea99f0b23eb0b6a
#
_cell.length_a   1.000
_cell.length_b   1.000
_cell.length_c   1.000
_cell.angle_alpha   90.00
_cell.angle_beta   90.00
_cell.angle_gamma   90.00
#
_symmetry.space_group_name_H-M   'P 1'
#
loop_
_entity.id
_entity.type
_entity.pdbx_description
1 polymer ?
#
loop_
_entity_poly.entity_id
_entity_poly.type
_entity_poly.pdbx_seq_one_letter_code
_entity_poly.pdbx_strand_id
1 'polypeptide(L)'
;VSEFIGIDLGTTNTVVATDARVLPMRTADGAARSVPSVVAFPPTGGVLVGAGARRRRAMDPQNTLYSTKRLIGRPGTSVIVGDFGRRYPQILETMPDGTIGFRTRAGPVSPVDAASLVLKAAFQASQVDAEISSGVITVPAAFQHAQREATRRAGRMAGLADVRLLEEPVAVALAHGTDAIPGRYCAVYDFGGGTFDFAVLEKKGDALHILAHGGDLFLGGDDLDAAFAGVAISKLLREHNWDLTSSPEALNRLILECEHVKRLLSLQNEAPIRLSEVDPDTPVADVIITVTRTEFEASVMNLVRRTFLACDEVLREAGLSPREMSAIFLAGGTTMSPLVHKMASGYFGLPPSHEVSPLDAIAVGASVAASTGVPLG
;
A
#
# COMPACT_ATOMS: atom_id res chain seq x y z
N VAL A 1 17.18 18.31 -13.74
CA VAL A 1 16.40 17.83 -12.58
C VAL A 1 15.04 18.48 -12.69
N SER A 2 13.96 17.71 -12.68
CA SER A 2 12.60 18.27 -12.78
C SER A 2 12.26 19.03 -11.50
N GLU A 3 11.70 20.24 -11.66
CA GLU A 3 11.26 21.09 -10.55
C GLU A 3 9.99 20.53 -9.87
N PHE A 4 9.32 19.58 -10.51
CA PHE A 4 8.02 19.04 -10.08
C PHE A 4 8.07 17.53 -9.95
N ILE A 5 7.70 17.02 -8.77
CA ILE A 5 7.65 15.60 -8.49
C ILE A 5 6.26 15.16 -8.01
N GLY A 6 5.86 13.97 -8.43
CA GLY A 6 4.71 13.26 -7.92
C GLY A 6 5.12 12.15 -6.96
N ILE A 7 4.42 12.02 -5.84
CA ILE A 7 4.79 11.12 -4.77
C ILE A 7 3.54 10.33 -4.34
N ASP A 8 3.60 9.02 -4.51
CA ASP A 8 2.70 8.11 -3.82
C ASP A 8 3.31 7.76 -2.46
N LEU A 9 2.82 8.39 -1.41
CA LEU A 9 3.15 8.00 -0.03
C LEU A 9 2.21 6.87 0.41
N GLY A 10 2.44 5.67 -0.09
CA GLY A 10 1.57 4.53 0.17
C GLY A 10 1.71 3.93 1.58
N THR A 11 0.67 3.21 2.03
CA THR A 11 0.66 2.50 3.32
C THR A 11 1.79 1.45 3.41
N THR A 12 2.11 0.81 2.28
CA THR A 12 3.10 -0.28 2.20
C THR A 12 4.37 0.12 1.47
N ASN A 13 4.27 0.88 0.39
CA ASN A 13 5.40 1.33 -0.42
C ASN A 13 5.23 2.79 -0.80
N THR A 14 6.35 3.50 -0.97
CA THR A 14 6.41 4.88 -1.44
C THR A 14 7.10 4.93 -2.79
N VAL A 15 6.47 5.59 -3.76
CA VAL A 15 6.95 5.75 -5.14
C VAL A 15 7.13 7.22 -5.47
N VAL A 16 8.18 7.56 -6.21
CA VAL A 16 8.43 8.92 -6.70
C VAL A 16 8.45 8.90 -8.23
N ALA A 17 7.79 9.86 -8.84
CA ALA A 17 7.71 10.01 -10.29
C ALA A 17 7.99 11.46 -10.71
N THR A 18 8.47 11.64 -11.93
CA THR A 18 8.59 12.93 -12.61
C THR A 18 8.31 12.72 -14.09
N ASP A 19 7.78 13.75 -14.77
CA ASP A 19 7.51 13.73 -16.21
C ASP A 19 6.74 12.45 -16.64
N ALA A 20 5.70 12.09 -15.88
CA ALA A 20 4.88 10.90 -16.07
C ALA A 20 5.68 9.57 -16.04
N ARG A 21 6.82 9.52 -15.37
CA ARG A 21 7.67 8.32 -15.23
C ARG A 21 8.11 8.09 -13.80
N VAL A 22 8.03 6.84 -13.35
CA VAL A 22 8.58 6.44 -12.05
C VAL A 22 10.09 6.52 -12.09
N LEU A 23 10.66 7.18 -11.08
CA LEU A 23 12.11 7.28 -10.92
C LEU A 23 12.69 5.95 -10.42
N PRO A 24 13.82 5.52 -11.00
CA PRO A 24 14.54 4.38 -10.44
C PRO A 24 15.11 4.74 -9.07
N MET A 25 14.94 3.85 -8.11
CA MET A 25 15.44 4.02 -6.75
C MET A 25 16.68 3.15 -6.51
N ARG A 26 17.75 3.74 -6.00
CA ARG A 26 18.96 3.04 -5.59
C ARG A 26 18.86 2.70 -4.11
N THR A 27 18.69 1.43 -3.80
CA THR A 27 18.63 0.91 -2.44
C THR A 27 19.86 0.08 -2.13
N ALA A 28 20.08 -0.25 -0.85
CA ALA A 28 21.18 -1.14 -0.45
C ALA A 28 21.08 -2.54 -1.09
N ASP A 29 19.86 -2.96 -1.46
CA ASP A 29 19.59 -4.25 -2.09
C ASP A 29 19.60 -4.18 -3.63
N GLY A 30 19.99 -3.05 -4.23
CA GLY A 30 20.03 -2.82 -5.66
C GLY A 30 18.98 -1.85 -6.19
N ALA A 31 18.72 -1.90 -7.50
CA ALA A 31 17.72 -1.05 -8.13
C ALA A 31 16.30 -1.51 -7.77
N ALA A 32 15.45 -0.55 -7.38
CA ALA A 32 14.05 -0.76 -7.04
C ALA A 32 13.16 0.29 -7.70
N ARG A 33 11.85 0.08 -7.69
CA ARG A 33 10.83 1.06 -8.17
C ARG A 33 10.16 1.81 -7.02
N SER A 34 10.33 1.34 -5.80
CA SER A 34 9.71 1.90 -4.61
C SER A 34 10.58 1.68 -3.38
N VAL A 35 10.34 2.48 -2.34
CA VAL A 35 10.87 2.26 -1.00
C VAL A 35 9.74 1.71 -0.12
N PRO A 36 9.92 0.56 0.56
CA PRO A 36 8.97 0.11 1.56
C PRO A 36 8.72 1.19 2.63
N SER A 37 7.45 1.47 2.93
CA SER A 37 7.02 2.47 3.94
C SER A 37 7.18 1.89 5.36
N VAL A 38 8.40 1.49 5.70
CA VAL A 38 8.77 0.83 6.96
C VAL A 38 9.97 1.55 7.57
N VAL A 39 9.90 1.80 8.88
CA VAL A 39 10.96 2.42 9.68
C VAL A 39 11.28 1.52 10.85
N ALA A 40 12.54 1.24 11.12
CA ALA A 40 12.96 0.42 12.27
C ALA A 40 14.03 1.10 13.10
N PHE A 41 13.98 0.87 14.41
CA PHE A 41 14.90 1.38 15.41
C PHE A 41 15.69 0.20 16.02
N PRO A 42 16.86 -0.17 15.44
CA PRO A 42 17.62 -1.32 15.88
C PRO A 42 18.28 -1.11 17.26
N PRO A 43 18.62 -2.19 18.00
CA PRO A 43 19.32 -2.09 19.29
C PRO A 43 20.69 -1.40 19.22
N THR A 44 21.33 -1.45 18.06
CA THR A 44 22.63 -0.81 17.79
C THR A 44 22.55 0.71 17.64
N GLY A 45 21.33 1.28 17.73
CA GLY A 45 21.08 2.71 17.48
C GLY A 45 20.88 3.01 15.99
N GLY A 46 20.56 4.28 15.72
CA GLY A 46 20.24 4.74 14.37
C GLY A 46 18.83 4.40 13.92
N VAL A 47 18.56 4.69 12.65
CA VAL A 47 17.25 4.45 12.01
C VAL A 47 17.48 3.71 10.69
N LEU A 48 16.74 2.65 10.47
CA LEU A 48 16.65 1.96 9.19
C LEU A 48 15.33 2.33 8.52
N VAL A 49 15.35 2.52 7.20
CA VAL A 49 14.15 2.78 6.40
C VAL A 49 14.14 1.87 5.18
N GLY A 50 12.95 1.51 4.71
CA GLY A 50 12.77 0.72 3.50
C GLY A 50 13.06 -0.77 3.70
N ALA A 51 13.74 -1.39 2.75
CA ALA A 51 13.96 -2.84 2.72
C ALA A 51 14.73 -3.36 3.95
N GLY A 52 15.74 -2.61 4.44
CA GLY A 52 16.47 -2.93 5.66
C GLY A 52 15.56 -2.98 6.89
N ALA A 53 14.65 -2.01 7.01
CA ALA A 53 13.66 -1.98 8.08
C ALA A 53 12.63 -3.11 7.93
N ARG A 54 12.18 -3.40 6.72
CA ARG A 54 11.18 -4.46 6.45
C ARG A 54 11.66 -5.84 6.92
N ARG A 55 12.93 -6.18 6.75
CA ARG A 55 13.50 -7.45 7.23
C ARG A 55 13.43 -7.59 8.75
N ARG A 56 13.31 -6.48 9.49
CA ARG A 56 13.18 -6.52 10.95
C ARG A 56 11.77 -6.78 11.46
N ARG A 57 10.75 -6.74 10.61
CA ARG A 57 9.35 -6.97 11.03
C ARG A 57 9.16 -8.27 11.80
N ALA A 58 9.83 -9.36 11.39
CA ALA A 58 9.71 -10.65 12.05
C ALA A 58 10.49 -10.72 13.37
N MET A 59 11.68 -10.09 13.44
CA MET A 59 12.61 -10.22 14.57
C MET A 59 12.38 -9.17 15.68
N ASP A 60 11.91 -7.98 15.32
CA ASP A 60 11.76 -6.83 16.23
C ASP A 60 10.51 -6.01 15.87
N PRO A 61 9.33 -6.64 15.92
CA PRO A 61 8.09 -6.05 15.41
C PRO A 61 7.65 -4.81 16.19
N GLN A 62 7.94 -4.73 17.51
CA GLN A 62 7.57 -3.57 18.34
C GLN A 62 8.35 -2.31 17.99
N ASN A 63 9.59 -2.44 17.51
CA ASN A 63 10.46 -1.32 17.12
C ASN A 63 10.56 -1.17 15.60
N THR A 64 9.66 -1.81 14.85
CA THR A 64 9.56 -1.72 13.40
C THR A 64 8.19 -1.18 13.02
N LEU A 65 8.15 0.07 12.60
CA LEU A 65 6.92 0.81 12.29
C LEU A 65 6.55 0.59 10.83
N TYR A 66 5.35 0.10 10.58
CA TYR A 66 4.75 -0.08 9.26
C TYR A 66 3.24 0.17 9.33
N SER A 67 2.61 0.37 8.20
CA SER A 67 1.18 0.73 8.11
C SER A 67 0.82 2.03 8.85
N THR A 68 1.80 2.90 9.11
CA THR A 68 1.68 4.11 9.93
C THR A 68 0.77 5.16 9.30
N LYS A 69 0.61 5.16 7.96
CA LYS A 69 -0.30 6.06 7.23
C LYS A 69 -1.75 5.99 7.73
N ARG A 70 -2.19 4.82 8.24
CA ARG A 70 -3.54 4.65 8.81
C ARG A 70 -3.77 5.54 10.03
N LEU A 71 -2.71 5.89 10.75
CA LEU A 71 -2.77 6.66 12.00
C LEU A 71 -2.38 8.14 11.83
N ILE A 72 -1.90 8.54 10.66
CA ILE A 72 -1.43 9.92 10.42
C ILE A 72 -2.56 10.92 10.70
N GLY A 73 -2.28 11.94 11.52
CA GLY A 73 -3.23 12.99 11.86
C GLY A 73 -4.47 12.55 12.65
N ARG A 74 -4.47 11.32 13.19
CA ARG A 74 -5.61 10.82 13.99
C ARG A 74 -5.41 11.11 15.46
N PRO A 75 -6.49 11.51 16.19
CA PRO A 75 -6.44 11.61 17.64
C PRO A 75 -6.36 10.21 18.27
N GLY A 76 -5.75 10.10 19.46
CA GLY A 76 -5.62 8.86 20.21
C GLY A 76 -6.95 8.18 20.56
N THR A 77 -8.05 8.93 20.56
CA THR A 77 -9.43 8.43 20.84
C THR A 77 -10.13 7.84 19.62
N SER A 78 -9.51 7.85 18.44
CA SER A 78 -10.11 7.30 17.20
C SER A 78 -10.31 5.79 17.32
N VAL A 79 -11.46 5.29 16.85
CA VAL A 79 -11.77 3.85 16.77
C VAL A 79 -10.67 3.11 15.94
N ILE A 80 -10.18 3.74 14.89
CA ILE A 80 -9.10 3.19 14.04
C ILE A 80 -7.82 2.92 14.84
N VAL A 81 -7.53 3.73 15.86
CA VAL A 81 -6.38 3.53 16.76
C VAL A 81 -6.57 2.25 17.57
N GLY A 82 -7.76 2.00 18.10
CA GLY A 82 -8.10 0.77 18.81
C GLY A 82 -8.01 -0.47 17.91
N ASP A 83 -8.53 -0.37 16.67
CA ASP A 83 -8.44 -1.44 15.68
C ASP A 83 -6.99 -1.74 15.30
N PHE A 84 -6.17 -0.71 15.10
CA PHE A 84 -4.75 -0.86 14.82
C PHE A 84 -4.04 -1.58 15.97
N GLY A 85 -4.24 -1.14 17.23
CA GLY A 85 -3.60 -1.75 18.39
C GLY A 85 -3.95 -3.23 18.62
N ARG A 86 -5.12 -3.68 18.11
CA ARG A 86 -5.49 -5.11 18.16
C ARG A 86 -4.83 -5.96 17.07
N ARG A 87 -4.40 -5.34 15.96
CA ARG A 87 -3.90 -6.05 14.76
C ARG A 87 -2.39 -6.00 14.62
N TYR A 88 -1.77 -4.96 15.17
CA TYR A 88 -0.35 -4.69 14.95
C TYR A 88 0.45 -4.76 16.26
N PRO A 89 1.68 -5.28 16.22
CA PRO A 89 2.50 -5.50 17.41
C PRO A 89 3.14 -4.23 17.98
N GLN A 90 3.07 -3.09 17.26
CA GLN A 90 3.62 -1.83 17.68
C GLN A 90 2.87 -1.30 18.92
N ILE A 91 3.62 -0.76 19.87
CA ILE A 91 3.05 -0.19 21.09
C ILE A 91 2.63 1.25 20.80
N LEU A 92 1.32 1.52 20.94
CA LEU A 92 0.78 2.85 20.76
C LEU A 92 0.83 3.66 22.06
N GLU A 93 1.06 4.97 21.91
CA GLU A 93 0.96 5.92 23.05
C GLU A 93 0.40 7.26 22.58
N THR A 94 -0.27 7.97 23.49
CA THR A 94 -0.78 9.30 23.19
C THR A 94 0.34 10.32 23.30
N MET A 95 0.52 11.11 22.25
CA MET A 95 1.50 12.18 22.17
C MET A 95 1.02 13.42 22.98
N PRO A 96 1.94 14.36 23.34
CA PRO A 96 1.57 15.56 24.10
C PRO A 96 0.51 16.45 23.44
N ASP A 97 0.39 16.41 22.12
CA ASP A 97 -0.62 17.13 21.34
C ASP A 97 -1.97 16.39 21.21
N GLY A 98 -2.10 15.25 21.90
CA GLY A 98 -3.32 14.41 21.86
C GLY A 98 -3.42 13.49 20.64
N THR A 99 -2.47 13.55 19.71
CA THR A 99 -2.40 12.59 18.59
C THR A 99 -1.84 11.25 19.05
N ILE A 100 -1.94 10.24 18.19
CA ILE A 100 -1.36 8.93 18.48
C ILE A 100 0.09 8.86 17.96
N GLY A 101 0.94 8.18 18.68
CA GLY A 101 2.32 7.85 18.31
C GLY A 101 2.67 6.41 18.66
N PHE A 102 3.90 6.06 18.39
CA PHE A 102 4.48 4.75 18.66
C PHE A 102 5.56 4.86 19.71
N ARG A 103 5.52 4.00 20.71
CA ARG A 103 6.60 3.84 21.66
C ARG A 103 7.67 2.95 21.05
N THR A 104 8.87 3.49 20.88
CA THR A 104 10.03 2.75 20.37
C THR A 104 11.19 2.84 21.36
N ARG A 105 12.24 2.04 21.18
CA ARG A 105 13.47 2.15 21.99
C ARG A 105 14.22 3.49 21.79
N ALA A 106 13.96 4.18 20.69
CA ALA A 106 14.50 5.53 20.44
C ALA A 106 13.64 6.65 21.05
N GLY A 107 12.57 6.29 21.76
CA GLY A 107 11.57 7.21 22.28
C GLY A 107 10.28 7.24 21.45
N PRO A 108 9.37 8.19 21.74
CA PRO A 108 8.14 8.37 21.00
C PRO A 108 8.37 8.78 19.55
N VAL A 109 7.63 8.18 18.63
CA VAL A 109 7.68 8.48 17.19
C VAL A 109 6.26 8.67 16.68
N SER A 110 5.96 9.84 16.12
CA SER A 110 4.66 10.08 15.51
C SER A 110 4.54 9.45 14.11
N PRO A 111 3.31 9.18 13.61
CA PRO A 111 3.12 8.79 12.22
C PRO A 111 3.68 9.82 11.21
N VAL A 112 3.71 11.10 11.58
CA VAL A 112 4.30 12.19 10.77
C VAL A 112 5.82 12.04 10.67
N ASP A 113 6.49 11.74 11.81
CA ASP A 113 7.93 11.47 11.81
C ASP A 113 8.27 10.26 10.95
N ALA A 114 7.52 9.16 11.11
CA ALA A 114 7.72 7.96 10.31
C ALA A 114 7.53 8.24 8.81
N ALA A 115 6.48 8.97 8.43
CA ALA A 115 6.24 9.37 7.03
C ALA A 115 7.37 10.27 6.49
N SER A 116 7.84 11.23 7.28
CA SER A 116 8.98 12.09 6.92
C SER A 116 10.27 11.30 6.66
N LEU A 117 10.57 10.30 7.51
CA LEU A 117 11.73 9.42 7.33
C LEU A 117 11.62 8.59 6.04
N VAL A 118 10.43 8.07 5.73
CA VAL A 118 10.17 7.32 4.49
C VAL A 118 10.35 8.21 3.27
N LEU A 119 9.78 9.44 3.29
CA LEU A 119 9.94 10.40 2.20
C LEU A 119 11.42 10.78 1.98
N LYS A 120 12.16 11.08 3.05
CA LYS A 120 13.61 11.35 2.96
C LYS A 120 14.37 10.21 2.30
N ALA A 121 14.08 8.96 2.71
CA ALA A 121 14.71 7.80 2.12
C ALA A 121 14.33 7.62 0.64
N ALA A 122 13.08 7.90 0.26
CA ALA A 122 12.63 7.86 -1.13
C ALA A 122 13.33 8.92 -1.99
N PHE A 123 13.49 10.16 -1.50
CA PHE A 123 14.21 11.23 -2.21
C PHE A 123 15.69 10.89 -2.39
N GLN A 124 16.35 10.40 -1.35
CA GLN A 124 17.73 9.95 -1.44
C GLN A 124 17.91 8.80 -2.44
N ALA A 125 17.01 7.81 -2.39
CA ALA A 125 17.06 6.65 -3.28
C ALA A 125 16.82 7.03 -4.75
N SER A 126 15.90 7.97 -5.01
CA SER A 126 15.59 8.47 -6.37
C SER A 126 16.50 9.60 -6.84
N GLN A 127 17.42 10.06 -6.00
CA GLN A 127 18.34 11.17 -6.29
C GLN A 127 17.60 12.50 -6.59
N VAL A 128 16.45 12.70 -5.98
CA VAL A 128 15.70 13.96 -6.05
C VAL A 128 16.30 14.96 -5.08
N ASP A 129 16.53 16.19 -5.53
CA ASP A 129 16.86 17.31 -4.68
C ASP A 129 15.56 17.91 -4.13
N ALA A 130 15.24 17.57 -2.89
CA ALA A 130 13.99 17.98 -2.27
C ALA A 130 13.94 19.48 -1.95
N GLU A 131 15.10 20.13 -1.76
CA GLU A 131 15.15 21.56 -1.38
C GLU A 131 14.67 22.49 -2.50
N ILE A 132 14.80 22.05 -3.75
CA ILE A 132 14.38 22.84 -4.93
C ILE A 132 13.10 22.30 -5.58
N SER A 133 12.51 21.23 -5.04
CA SER A 133 11.37 20.55 -5.65
C SER A 133 10.05 20.98 -5.01
N SER A 134 9.07 21.25 -5.88
CA SER A 134 7.65 21.31 -5.52
C SER A 134 7.06 19.90 -5.67
N GLY A 135 6.45 19.38 -4.60
CA GLY A 135 5.95 18.01 -4.57
C GLY A 135 4.43 17.93 -4.48
N VAL A 136 3.83 17.06 -5.30
CA VAL A 136 2.46 16.62 -5.12
C VAL A 136 2.47 15.27 -4.41
N ILE A 137 2.02 15.23 -3.16
CA ILE A 137 1.87 14.01 -2.38
C ILE A 137 0.43 13.55 -2.47
N THR A 138 0.20 12.27 -2.77
CA THR A 138 -1.14 11.73 -2.83
C THR A 138 -1.68 11.33 -1.46
N VAL A 139 -2.99 11.49 -1.31
CA VAL A 139 -3.75 11.15 -0.12
C VAL A 139 -5.02 10.39 -0.49
N PRO A 140 -5.50 9.45 0.34
CA PRO A 140 -6.82 8.87 0.17
C PRO A 140 -7.92 9.94 0.10
N ALA A 141 -8.95 9.73 -0.72
CA ALA A 141 -10.09 10.65 -0.82
C ALA A 141 -10.78 10.87 0.53
N ALA A 142 -10.77 9.84 1.38
CA ALA A 142 -11.34 9.87 2.73
C ALA A 142 -10.57 10.71 3.76
N PHE A 143 -9.36 11.23 3.42
CA PHE A 143 -8.56 12.00 4.38
C PHE A 143 -9.22 13.33 4.73
N GLN A 144 -9.43 13.52 6.01
CA GLN A 144 -9.94 14.76 6.58
C GLN A 144 -8.83 15.80 6.74
N HIS A 145 -9.20 17.03 7.07
CA HIS A 145 -8.28 18.17 7.18
C HIS A 145 -7.04 17.87 8.04
N ALA A 146 -7.20 17.29 9.23
CA ALA A 146 -6.07 16.99 10.12
C ALA A 146 -5.07 16.00 9.49
N GLN A 147 -5.55 15.00 8.76
CA GLN A 147 -4.71 14.02 8.08
C GLN A 147 -3.99 14.63 6.87
N ARG A 148 -4.65 15.52 6.13
CA ARG A 148 -4.06 16.29 5.02
C ARG A 148 -2.95 17.20 5.54
N GLU A 149 -3.18 17.96 6.62
CA GLU A 149 -2.15 18.81 7.23
C GLU A 149 -0.98 18.01 7.79
N ALA A 150 -1.24 16.87 8.42
CA ALA A 150 -0.19 15.96 8.89
C ALA A 150 0.66 15.44 7.72
N THR A 151 0.06 15.15 6.57
CA THR A 151 0.79 14.73 5.36
C THR A 151 1.62 15.88 4.78
N ARG A 152 1.07 17.11 4.71
CA ARG A 152 1.85 18.30 4.29
C ARG A 152 3.04 18.53 5.23
N ARG A 153 2.82 18.39 6.53
CA ARG A 153 3.90 18.51 7.54
C ARG A 153 5.00 17.47 7.31
N ALA A 154 4.63 16.21 7.06
CA ALA A 154 5.61 15.16 6.76
C ALA A 154 6.45 15.49 5.52
N GLY A 155 5.83 16.00 4.45
CA GLY A 155 6.52 16.44 3.24
C GLY A 155 7.52 17.58 3.50
N ARG A 156 7.09 18.61 4.22
CA ARG A 156 7.98 19.72 4.63
C ARG A 156 9.14 19.24 5.51
N MET A 157 8.88 18.35 6.47
CA MET A 157 9.91 17.75 7.31
C MET A 157 10.89 16.86 6.52
N ALA A 158 10.44 16.33 5.38
CA ALA A 158 11.29 15.59 4.47
C ALA A 158 12.16 16.49 3.58
N GLY A 159 11.91 17.82 3.57
CA GLY A 159 12.71 18.81 2.87
C GLY A 159 12.04 19.41 1.62
N LEU A 160 10.79 19.06 1.29
CA LEU A 160 10.09 19.67 0.15
C LEU A 160 9.85 21.15 0.39
N ALA A 161 10.21 21.99 -0.59
CA ALA A 161 10.03 23.44 -0.55
C ALA A 161 8.54 23.82 -0.59
N ASP A 162 7.75 23.13 -1.43
CA ASP A 162 6.31 23.27 -1.51
C ASP A 162 5.63 21.91 -1.54
N VAL A 163 4.51 21.76 -0.82
CA VAL A 163 3.75 20.52 -0.71
C VAL A 163 2.31 20.74 -1.08
N ARG A 164 1.93 20.22 -2.23
CA ARG A 164 0.54 20.14 -2.68
C ARG A 164 0.00 18.73 -2.49
N LEU A 165 -1.30 18.59 -2.31
CA LEU A 165 -1.94 17.28 -2.15
C LEU A 165 -2.89 17.02 -3.30
N LEU A 166 -3.00 15.73 -3.66
CA LEU A 166 -3.93 15.25 -4.67
C LEU A 166 -4.58 13.95 -4.15
N GLU A 167 -5.85 13.78 -4.39
CA GLU A 167 -6.55 12.53 -4.07
C GLU A 167 -6.06 11.38 -4.95
N GLU A 168 -5.77 10.23 -4.32
CA GLU A 168 -5.27 9.03 -5.00
C GLU A 168 -6.12 8.61 -6.22
N PRO A 169 -7.47 8.55 -6.14
CA PRO A 169 -8.26 8.16 -7.31
C PRO A 169 -8.18 9.18 -8.45
N VAL A 170 -8.03 10.47 -8.16
CA VAL A 170 -7.83 11.49 -9.21
C VAL A 170 -6.45 11.31 -9.85
N ALA A 171 -5.41 11.04 -9.04
CA ALA A 171 -4.08 10.74 -9.56
C ALA A 171 -4.11 9.53 -10.50
N VAL A 172 -4.75 8.42 -10.11
CA VAL A 172 -4.87 7.22 -10.97
C VAL A 172 -5.52 7.57 -12.30
N ALA A 173 -6.64 8.28 -12.29
CA ALA A 173 -7.33 8.67 -13.53
C ALA A 173 -6.48 9.60 -14.41
N LEU A 174 -5.74 10.55 -13.82
CA LEU A 174 -4.81 11.43 -14.55
C LEU A 174 -3.63 10.66 -15.17
N ALA A 175 -3.17 9.60 -14.54
CA ALA A 175 -2.10 8.76 -15.10
C ALA A 175 -2.52 8.10 -16.42
N HIS A 176 -3.77 7.69 -16.52
CA HIS A 176 -4.34 7.12 -17.76
C HIS A 176 -4.74 8.18 -18.79
N GLY A 177 -4.91 9.43 -18.34
CA GLY A 177 -5.41 10.52 -19.17
C GLY A 177 -6.94 10.53 -19.31
N THR A 178 -7.51 11.71 -19.48
CA THR A 178 -8.98 11.88 -19.61
C THR A 178 -9.54 11.24 -20.89
N ASP A 179 -8.71 11.06 -21.92
CA ASP A 179 -9.10 10.37 -23.17
C ASP A 179 -9.35 8.87 -22.97
N ALA A 180 -8.73 8.25 -21.96
CA ALA A 180 -8.99 6.86 -21.56
C ALA A 180 -10.39 6.68 -20.93
N ILE A 181 -11.15 7.74 -20.71
CA ILE A 181 -12.52 7.73 -20.21
C ILE A 181 -13.48 8.09 -21.36
N PRO A 182 -13.97 7.10 -22.12
CA PRO A 182 -14.80 7.36 -23.31
C PRO A 182 -16.21 7.88 -22.98
N GLY A 183 -16.68 7.65 -21.75
CA GLY A 183 -17.98 8.09 -21.27
C GLY A 183 -17.87 9.10 -20.13
N ARG A 184 -18.93 9.17 -19.34
CA ARG A 184 -19.07 10.17 -18.26
C ARG A 184 -18.43 9.70 -16.96
N TYR A 185 -18.47 8.39 -16.66
CA TYR A 185 -18.08 7.84 -15.37
C TYR A 185 -16.94 6.84 -15.51
N CYS A 186 -15.99 6.90 -14.61
CA CYS A 186 -14.98 5.86 -14.42
C CYS A 186 -14.87 5.45 -12.95
N ALA A 187 -14.36 4.26 -12.73
CA ALA A 187 -14.09 3.74 -11.41
C ALA A 187 -12.59 3.54 -11.21
N VAL A 188 -12.13 3.86 -10.01
CA VAL A 188 -10.79 3.54 -9.52
C VAL A 188 -10.92 2.52 -8.40
N TYR A 189 -10.29 1.37 -8.60
CA TYR A 189 -10.25 0.25 -7.69
C TYR A 189 -8.80 0.10 -7.20
N ASP A 190 -8.53 0.64 -6.02
CA ASP A 190 -7.19 0.58 -5.39
C ASP A 190 -7.16 -0.49 -4.33
N PHE A 191 -6.42 -1.56 -4.61
CA PHE A 191 -6.21 -2.66 -3.68
C PHE A 191 -4.73 -2.76 -3.34
N GLY A 192 -4.37 -2.02 -2.29
CA GLY A 192 -3.00 -1.90 -1.80
C GLY A 192 -2.57 -3.09 -0.93
N GLY A 193 -1.42 -2.94 -0.28
CA GLY A 193 -0.92 -3.96 0.65
C GLY A 193 -1.70 -4.01 1.96
N GLY A 194 -2.34 -2.93 2.37
CA GLY A 194 -3.04 -2.89 3.64
C GLY A 194 -4.47 -2.34 3.59
N THR A 195 -4.81 -1.55 2.58
CA THR A 195 -6.12 -0.92 2.41
C THR A 195 -6.74 -1.31 1.09
N PHE A 196 -8.05 -1.28 1.06
CA PHE A 196 -8.86 -1.26 -0.14
C PHE A 196 -9.60 0.06 -0.22
N ASP A 197 -9.43 0.79 -1.31
CA ASP A 197 -10.11 2.05 -1.59
C ASP A 197 -10.81 1.96 -2.97
N PHE A 198 -12.04 2.43 -3.02
CA PHE A 198 -12.82 2.48 -4.25
C PHE A 198 -13.43 3.87 -4.44
N ALA A 199 -13.35 4.41 -5.64
CA ALA A 199 -13.94 5.69 -5.97
C ALA A 199 -14.61 5.67 -7.35
N VAL A 200 -15.70 6.42 -7.46
CA VAL A 200 -16.38 6.71 -8.72
C VAL A 200 -16.12 8.17 -9.06
N LEU A 201 -15.61 8.42 -10.26
CA LEU A 201 -15.33 9.75 -10.77
C LEU A 201 -16.23 10.10 -11.96
N GLU A 202 -16.61 11.37 -12.03
CA GLU A 202 -17.30 11.96 -13.15
C GLU A 202 -16.34 12.85 -13.96
N LYS A 203 -16.28 12.61 -15.25
CA LYS A 203 -15.56 13.46 -16.20
C LYS A 203 -16.46 14.57 -16.70
N LYS A 204 -16.03 15.84 -16.51
CA LYS A 204 -16.67 17.05 -17.04
C LYS A 204 -15.65 17.86 -17.83
N GLY A 205 -15.65 17.68 -19.15
CA GLY A 205 -14.53 18.17 -19.98
C GLY A 205 -13.25 17.48 -19.58
N ASP A 206 -12.21 18.24 -19.25
CA ASP A 206 -10.94 17.72 -18.77
C ASP A 206 -10.88 17.59 -17.24
N ALA A 207 -11.91 18.04 -16.53
CA ALA A 207 -11.96 17.94 -15.07
C ALA A 207 -12.53 16.61 -14.60
N LEU A 208 -11.96 16.10 -13.51
CA LEU A 208 -12.36 14.87 -12.83
C LEU A 208 -12.91 15.21 -11.44
N HIS A 209 -14.13 14.78 -11.15
CA HIS A 209 -14.80 15.00 -9.88
C HIS A 209 -15.10 13.67 -9.21
N ILE A 210 -14.69 13.49 -7.95
CA ILE A 210 -15.08 12.33 -7.15
C ILE A 210 -16.56 12.47 -6.79
N LEU A 211 -17.39 11.54 -7.23
CA LEU A 211 -18.82 11.48 -6.89
C LEU A 211 -19.05 10.78 -5.55
N ALA A 212 -18.40 9.67 -5.37
CA ALA A 212 -18.45 8.90 -4.13
C ALA A 212 -17.14 8.11 -3.96
N HIS A 213 -16.80 7.80 -2.73
CA HIS A 213 -15.65 6.99 -2.40
C HIS A 213 -15.88 6.23 -1.10
N GLY A 214 -15.21 5.09 -0.93
CA GLY A 214 -15.27 4.27 0.26
C GLY A 214 -14.25 3.16 0.20
N GLY A 215 -14.29 2.24 1.16
CA GLY A 215 -13.33 1.15 1.18
C GLY A 215 -13.21 0.48 2.54
N ASP A 216 -12.15 -0.26 2.73
CA ASP A 216 -11.83 -0.96 3.98
C ASP A 216 -10.38 -0.68 4.38
N LEU A 217 -10.20 0.04 5.49
CA LEU A 217 -8.88 0.43 6.01
C LEU A 217 -8.03 -0.75 6.51
N PHE A 218 -8.64 -1.93 6.67
CA PHE A 218 -8.00 -3.14 7.18
C PHE A 218 -8.24 -4.35 6.25
N LEU A 219 -8.25 -4.10 4.94
CA LEU A 219 -8.34 -5.12 3.90
C LEU A 219 -7.29 -4.84 2.84
N GLY A 220 -6.29 -5.69 2.72
CA GLY A 220 -5.18 -5.53 1.76
C GLY A 220 -4.40 -6.81 1.53
N GLY A 221 -3.30 -6.68 0.83
CA GLY A 221 -2.39 -7.78 0.55
C GLY A 221 -1.87 -8.50 1.79
N ASP A 222 -1.66 -7.76 2.90
CA ASP A 222 -1.23 -8.33 4.18
C ASP A 222 -2.29 -9.32 4.73
N ASP A 223 -3.60 -9.06 4.53
CA ASP A 223 -4.67 -9.96 4.95
C ASP A 223 -4.73 -11.21 4.04
N LEU A 224 -4.45 -11.02 2.74
CA LEU A 224 -4.34 -12.13 1.81
C LEU A 224 -3.15 -13.03 2.18
N ASP A 225 -2.01 -12.45 2.55
CA ASP A 225 -0.81 -13.20 2.97
C ASP A 225 -1.07 -13.99 4.25
N ALA A 226 -1.75 -13.40 5.21
CA ALA A 226 -2.14 -14.07 6.45
C ALA A 226 -3.12 -15.24 6.20
N ALA A 227 -4.11 -15.05 5.34
CA ALA A 227 -5.04 -16.12 4.96
C ALA A 227 -4.32 -17.26 4.21
N PHE A 228 -3.39 -16.91 3.34
CA PHE A 228 -2.60 -17.88 2.58
C PHE A 228 -1.60 -18.65 3.46
N ALA A 229 -1.04 -18.02 4.49
CA ALA A 229 -0.21 -18.70 5.47
C ALA A 229 -0.94 -19.88 6.13
N GLY A 230 -2.26 -19.82 6.32
CA GLY A 230 -3.07 -20.93 6.81
C GLY A 230 -3.03 -22.17 5.91
N VAL A 231 -2.93 -21.99 4.59
CA VAL A 231 -2.74 -23.11 3.63
C VAL A 231 -1.37 -23.74 3.82
N ALA A 232 -0.32 -22.91 3.93
CA ALA A 232 1.05 -23.39 4.14
C ALA A 232 1.18 -24.14 5.46
N ILE A 233 0.63 -23.62 6.56
CA ILE A 233 0.60 -24.28 7.89
C ILE A 233 -0.09 -25.64 7.79
N SER A 234 -1.25 -25.70 7.14
CA SER A 234 -2.01 -26.94 6.99
C SER A 234 -1.24 -28.02 6.20
N LYS A 235 -0.48 -27.59 5.17
CA LYS A 235 0.40 -28.50 4.41
C LYS A 235 1.59 -28.97 5.24
N LEU A 236 2.28 -28.07 5.93
CA LEU A 236 3.41 -28.41 6.78
C LEU A 236 3.03 -29.41 7.87
N LEU A 237 1.89 -29.17 8.52
CA LEU A 237 1.38 -30.09 9.53
C LEU A 237 1.04 -31.46 8.95
N ARG A 238 0.33 -31.51 7.82
CA ARG A 238 -0.14 -32.75 7.21
C ARG A 238 0.99 -33.57 6.58
N GLU A 239 1.92 -32.90 5.87
CA GLU A 239 2.93 -33.56 5.03
C GLU A 239 4.23 -33.83 5.80
N HIS A 240 4.53 -33.01 6.81
CA HIS A 240 5.80 -33.04 7.56
C HIS A 240 5.62 -33.16 9.08
N ASN A 241 4.37 -33.20 9.58
CA ASN A 241 4.05 -33.17 11.02
C ASN A 241 4.72 -31.99 11.75
N TRP A 242 4.81 -30.83 11.09
CA TRP A 242 5.47 -29.64 11.60
C TRP A 242 4.46 -28.55 11.94
N ASP A 243 4.36 -28.19 13.22
CA ASP A 243 3.45 -27.14 13.71
C ASP A 243 4.23 -25.83 13.94
N LEU A 244 4.06 -24.90 13.00
CA LEU A 244 4.63 -23.54 13.08
C LEU A 244 3.86 -22.60 14.02
N THR A 245 2.66 -22.95 14.45
CA THR A 245 1.81 -22.05 15.26
C THR A 245 2.37 -21.84 16.66
N SER A 246 3.25 -22.71 17.13
CA SER A 246 3.94 -22.61 18.41
C SER A 246 5.04 -21.54 18.46
N SER A 247 5.52 -21.06 17.29
CA SER A 247 6.55 -20.03 17.16
C SER A 247 6.01 -18.77 16.50
N PRO A 248 5.71 -17.70 17.25
CA PRO A 248 5.26 -16.43 16.67
C PRO A 248 6.25 -15.82 15.66
N GLU A 249 7.55 -16.04 15.87
CA GLU A 249 8.59 -15.56 14.98
C GLU A 249 8.58 -16.32 13.64
N ALA A 250 8.51 -17.65 13.68
CA ALA A 250 8.40 -18.48 12.48
C ALA A 250 7.10 -18.17 11.71
N LEU A 251 5.99 -17.97 12.42
CA LEU A 251 4.72 -17.56 11.81
C LEU A 251 4.84 -16.22 11.08
N ASN A 252 5.48 -15.23 11.71
CA ASN A 252 5.70 -13.92 11.06
C ASN A 252 6.60 -14.04 9.83
N ARG A 253 7.63 -14.87 9.86
CA ARG A 253 8.49 -15.16 8.69
C ARG A 253 7.70 -15.87 7.60
N LEU A 254 6.84 -16.84 7.95
CA LEU A 254 5.97 -17.49 6.98
C LEU A 254 5.04 -16.51 6.27
N ILE A 255 4.43 -15.55 6.98
CA ILE A 255 3.57 -14.53 6.37
C ILE A 255 4.37 -13.66 5.38
N LEU A 256 5.61 -13.28 5.73
CA LEU A 256 6.48 -12.54 4.81
C LEU A 256 6.87 -13.37 3.58
N GLU A 257 7.12 -14.67 3.74
CA GLU A 257 7.38 -15.58 2.63
C GLU A 257 6.13 -15.78 1.77
N CYS A 258 4.96 -15.85 2.38
CA CYS A 258 3.68 -15.88 1.65
C CYS A 258 3.46 -14.65 0.76
N GLU A 259 3.90 -13.47 1.17
CA GLU A 259 3.88 -12.28 0.28
C GLU A 259 4.76 -12.48 -0.96
N HIS A 260 5.97 -13.03 -0.78
CA HIS A 260 6.86 -13.34 -1.91
C HIS A 260 6.21 -14.37 -2.84
N VAL A 261 5.73 -15.46 -2.29
CA VAL A 261 5.08 -16.55 -3.04
C VAL A 261 3.80 -16.10 -3.73
N LYS A 262 2.96 -15.27 -3.10
CA LYS A 262 1.79 -14.63 -3.73
C LYS A 262 2.17 -13.89 -5.01
N ARG A 263 3.27 -13.15 -5.00
CA ARG A 263 3.78 -12.43 -6.19
C ARG A 263 4.21 -13.40 -7.28
N LEU A 264 4.89 -14.49 -6.94
CA LEU A 264 5.24 -15.55 -7.89
C LEU A 264 3.99 -16.19 -8.49
N LEU A 265 2.97 -16.50 -7.67
CA LEU A 265 1.71 -17.09 -8.12
C LEU A 265 0.88 -16.15 -9.01
N SER A 266 1.18 -14.86 -9.07
CA SER A 266 0.60 -13.96 -10.08
C SER A 266 1.16 -14.22 -11.48
N LEU A 267 2.37 -14.79 -11.59
CA LEU A 267 3.09 -15.04 -12.84
C LEU A 267 3.09 -16.52 -13.25
N GLN A 268 3.03 -17.45 -12.29
CA GLN A 268 3.13 -18.90 -12.49
C GLN A 268 2.06 -19.65 -11.69
N ASN A 269 1.80 -20.91 -12.03
CA ASN A 269 0.70 -21.68 -11.46
C ASN A 269 1.06 -22.33 -10.11
N GLU A 270 2.33 -22.47 -9.80
CA GLU A 270 2.82 -23.06 -8.55
C GLU A 270 4.12 -22.40 -8.11
N ALA A 271 4.39 -22.40 -6.82
CA ALA A 271 5.62 -21.87 -6.25
C ALA A 271 6.02 -22.63 -4.98
N PRO A 272 7.32 -22.72 -4.66
CA PRO A 272 7.82 -23.36 -3.44
C PRO A 272 7.79 -22.41 -2.25
N ILE A 273 7.52 -22.93 -1.05
CA ILE A 273 7.86 -22.32 0.23
C ILE A 273 8.94 -23.21 0.86
N ARG A 274 10.09 -22.61 1.17
CA ARG A 274 11.22 -23.30 1.79
C ARG A 274 11.17 -23.12 3.30
N LEU A 275 11.18 -24.23 4.07
CA LEU A 275 11.11 -24.14 5.53
C LEU A 275 12.34 -23.45 6.13
N SER A 276 13.51 -23.57 5.51
CA SER A 276 14.73 -22.86 5.93
C SER A 276 14.63 -21.33 5.91
N GLU A 277 13.78 -20.76 5.04
CA GLU A 277 13.50 -19.31 5.01
C GLU A 277 12.54 -18.88 6.13
N VAL A 278 11.70 -19.80 6.58
CA VAL A 278 10.67 -19.55 7.59
C VAL A 278 11.19 -19.82 9.00
N ASP A 279 11.86 -20.93 9.19
CA ASP A 279 12.42 -21.37 10.47
C ASP A 279 13.87 -21.84 10.28
N PRO A 280 14.86 -20.92 10.33
CA PRO A 280 16.27 -21.24 10.12
C PRO A 280 16.87 -22.21 11.15
N ASP A 281 16.24 -22.30 12.32
CA ASP A 281 16.68 -23.20 13.41
C ASP A 281 16.09 -24.62 13.26
N THR A 282 15.30 -24.87 12.22
CA THR A 282 14.75 -26.20 11.95
C THR A 282 15.87 -27.21 11.67
N PRO A 283 15.84 -28.38 12.30
CA PRO A 283 16.80 -29.47 12.00
C PRO A 283 16.56 -30.09 10.60
N VAL A 284 15.47 -29.73 9.92
CA VAL A 284 15.04 -30.27 8.62
C VAL A 284 15.17 -29.20 7.55
N ALA A 285 16.41 -28.82 7.22
CA ALA A 285 16.73 -27.70 6.32
C ALA A 285 16.15 -27.81 4.89
N ASP A 286 15.81 -29.01 4.42
CA ASP A 286 15.43 -29.24 3.02
C ASP A 286 13.93 -29.42 2.79
N VAL A 287 13.07 -29.12 3.78
CA VAL A 287 11.62 -29.20 3.59
C VAL A 287 11.15 -28.08 2.67
N ILE A 288 10.52 -28.49 1.57
CA ILE A 288 9.91 -27.60 0.59
C ILE A 288 8.46 -28.06 0.42
N ILE A 289 7.51 -27.16 0.64
CA ILE A 289 6.13 -27.38 0.24
C ILE A 289 5.82 -26.63 -1.05
N THR A 290 5.15 -27.28 -1.98
CA THR A 290 4.66 -26.62 -3.19
C THR A 290 3.24 -26.15 -2.96
N VAL A 291 2.97 -24.89 -3.25
CA VAL A 291 1.65 -24.26 -3.22
C VAL A 291 1.23 -23.82 -4.60
N THR A 292 -0.06 -23.90 -4.89
CA THR A 292 -0.60 -23.60 -6.22
C THR A 292 -1.38 -22.28 -6.20
N ARG A 293 -1.51 -21.64 -7.37
CA ARG A 293 -2.38 -20.47 -7.56
C ARG A 293 -3.82 -20.79 -7.16
N THR A 294 -4.33 -21.98 -7.48
CA THR A 294 -5.69 -22.39 -7.13
C THR A 294 -5.90 -22.43 -5.62
N GLU A 295 -4.94 -22.96 -4.86
CA GLU A 295 -5.00 -22.99 -3.39
C GLU A 295 -4.96 -21.56 -2.81
N PHE A 296 -4.09 -20.72 -3.34
CA PHE A 296 -4.04 -19.30 -2.97
C PHE A 296 -5.38 -18.61 -3.24
N GLU A 297 -5.90 -18.68 -4.47
CA GLU A 297 -7.16 -18.05 -4.87
C GLU A 297 -8.34 -18.52 -4.02
N ALA A 298 -8.40 -19.83 -3.70
CA ALA A 298 -9.43 -20.39 -2.84
C ALA A 298 -9.36 -19.81 -1.42
N SER A 299 -8.15 -19.65 -0.86
CA SER A 299 -7.94 -19.14 0.50
C SER A 299 -8.32 -17.67 0.66
N VAL A 300 -8.18 -16.86 -0.40
CA VAL A 300 -8.40 -15.40 -0.37
C VAL A 300 -9.73 -14.97 -0.99
N MET A 301 -10.50 -15.88 -1.58
CA MET A 301 -11.72 -15.58 -2.32
C MET A 301 -12.70 -14.71 -1.53
N ASN A 302 -12.93 -15.01 -0.26
CA ASN A 302 -13.86 -14.25 0.57
C ASN A 302 -13.35 -12.83 0.87
N LEU A 303 -12.03 -12.65 1.00
CA LEU A 303 -11.43 -11.32 1.18
C LEU A 303 -11.59 -10.48 -0.08
N VAL A 304 -11.36 -11.07 -1.26
CA VAL A 304 -11.59 -10.37 -2.53
C VAL A 304 -13.06 -10.05 -2.74
N ARG A 305 -14.00 -10.93 -2.35
CA ARG A 305 -15.44 -10.64 -2.41
C ARG A 305 -15.84 -9.45 -1.53
N ARG A 306 -15.22 -9.25 -0.38
CA ARG A 306 -15.51 -8.10 0.49
C ARG A 306 -15.24 -6.77 -0.20
N THR A 307 -14.28 -6.68 -1.11
CA THR A 307 -14.01 -5.46 -1.86
C THR A 307 -15.20 -5.05 -2.72
N PHE A 308 -15.92 -6.01 -3.31
CA PHE A 308 -17.10 -5.73 -4.14
C PHE A 308 -18.32 -5.30 -3.30
N LEU A 309 -18.42 -5.73 -2.04
CA LEU A 309 -19.43 -5.19 -1.12
C LEU A 309 -19.20 -3.69 -0.87
N ALA A 310 -17.94 -3.29 -0.69
CA ALA A 310 -17.62 -1.86 -0.57
C ALA A 310 -17.87 -1.10 -1.88
N CYS A 311 -17.60 -1.72 -3.05
CA CYS A 311 -17.97 -1.13 -4.34
C CYS A 311 -19.49 -0.90 -4.46
N ASP A 312 -20.32 -1.87 -4.04
CA ASP A 312 -21.78 -1.75 -4.05
C ASP A 312 -22.26 -0.55 -3.18
N GLU A 313 -21.65 -0.33 -2.03
CA GLU A 313 -21.97 0.81 -1.14
C GLU A 313 -21.66 2.14 -1.80
N VAL A 314 -20.48 2.29 -2.40
CA VAL A 314 -20.03 3.51 -3.07
C VAL A 314 -20.87 3.79 -4.34
N LEU A 315 -21.15 2.78 -5.14
CA LEU A 315 -22.00 2.91 -6.34
C LEU A 315 -23.42 3.31 -5.97
N ARG A 316 -23.98 2.76 -4.91
CA ARG A 316 -25.30 3.13 -4.40
C ARG A 316 -25.31 4.59 -3.92
N GLU A 317 -24.27 5.06 -3.25
CA GLU A 317 -24.10 6.46 -2.84
C GLU A 317 -24.04 7.40 -4.05
N ALA A 318 -23.31 6.99 -5.10
CA ALA A 318 -23.26 7.72 -6.37
C ALA A 318 -24.56 7.67 -7.18
N GLY A 319 -25.51 6.79 -6.85
CA GLY A 319 -26.73 6.56 -7.63
C GLY A 319 -26.48 5.85 -8.95
N LEU A 320 -25.42 5.04 -9.03
CA LEU A 320 -24.94 4.41 -10.25
C LEU A 320 -24.87 2.88 -10.09
N SER A 321 -24.87 2.17 -11.22
CA SER A 321 -24.63 0.74 -11.30
C SER A 321 -23.22 0.44 -11.84
N PRO A 322 -22.67 -0.77 -11.60
CA PRO A 322 -21.38 -1.15 -12.16
C PRO A 322 -21.28 -1.02 -13.69
N ARG A 323 -22.39 -1.24 -14.39
CA ARG A 323 -22.46 -1.22 -15.87
C ARG A 323 -22.46 0.19 -16.49
N GLU A 324 -22.59 1.23 -15.69
CA GLU A 324 -22.51 2.61 -16.13
C GLU A 324 -21.07 3.15 -16.17
N MET A 325 -20.13 2.38 -15.64
CA MET A 325 -18.71 2.72 -15.74
C MET A 325 -18.24 2.52 -17.16
N SER A 326 -17.59 3.52 -17.74
CA SER A 326 -17.01 3.50 -19.08
C SER A 326 -15.52 3.14 -19.08
N ALA A 327 -14.86 3.25 -17.95
CA ALA A 327 -13.48 2.82 -17.73
C ALA A 327 -13.28 2.36 -16.27
N ILE A 328 -12.39 1.39 -16.09
CA ILE A 328 -11.98 0.88 -14.78
C ILE A 328 -10.46 0.97 -14.70
N PHE A 329 -9.98 1.66 -13.72
CA PHE A 329 -8.55 1.80 -13.44
C PHE A 329 -8.19 1.06 -12.16
N LEU A 330 -7.13 0.28 -12.22
CA LEU A 330 -6.61 -0.45 -11.06
C LEU A 330 -5.39 0.26 -10.50
N ALA A 331 -5.30 0.29 -9.18
CA ALA A 331 -4.12 0.73 -8.44
C ALA A 331 -3.82 -0.27 -7.30
N GLY A 332 -2.59 -0.20 -6.79
CA GLY A 332 -2.14 -1.06 -5.71
C GLY A 332 -1.66 -2.44 -6.16
N GLY A 333 -0.65 -2.97 -5.45
CA GLY A 333 0.03 -4.21 -5.82
C GLY A 333 -0.83 -5.47 -5.76
N THR A 334 -1.87 -5.47 -4.95
CA THR A 334 -2.78 -6.63 -4.81
C THR A 334 -3.66 -6.81 -6.05
N THR A 335 -3.88 -5.75 -6.82
CA THR A 335 -4.59 -5.82 -8.10
C THR A 335 -3.82 -6.59 -9.19
N MET A 336 -2.51 -6.82 -9.01
CA MET A 336 -1.73 -7.66 -9.93
C MET A 336 -2.16 -9.14 -9.92
N SER A 337 -2.99 -9.55 -8.96
CA SER A 337 -3.53 -10.91 -8.89
C SER A 337 -4.50 -11.18 -10.05
N PRO A 338 -4.33 -12.28 -10.81
CA PRO A 338 -5.27 -12.67 -11.86
C PRO A 338 -6.71 -12.84 -11.36
N LEU A 339 -6.89 -13.28 -10.11
CA LEU A 339 -8.19 -13.38 -9.46
C LEU A 339 -8.91 -12.02 -9.41
N VAL A 340 -8.19 -10.97 -8.98
CA VAL A 340 -8.77 -9.62 -8.86
C VAL A 340 -9.18 -9.10 -10.24
N HIS A 341 -8.32 -9.23 -11.25
CA HIS A 341 -8.65 -8.86 -12.63
C HIS A 341 -9.91 -9.56 -13.16
N LYS A 342 -9.97 -10.87 -12.97
CA LYS A 342 -11.12 -11.69 -13.41
C LYS A 342 -12.40 -11.24 -12.72
N MET A 343 -12.35 -11.03 -11.41
CA MET A 343 -13.53 -10.65 -10.64
C MET A 343 -13.98 -9.22 -10.96
N ALA A 344 -13.04 -8.27 -11.10
CA ALA A 344 -13.35 -6.89 -11.48
C ALA A 344 -13.98 -6.84 -12.90
N SER A 345 -13.41 -7.55 -13.89
CA SER A 345 -13.97 -7.62 -15.23
C SER A 345 -15.40 -8.19 -15.22
N GLY A 346 -15.66 -9.23 -14.44
CA GLY A 346 -16.99 -9.82 -14.29
C GLY A 346 -18.00 -8.88 -13.64
N TYR A 347 -17.57 -8.17 -12.59
CA TYR A 347 -18.42 -7.25 -11.82
C TYR A 347 -18.82 -6.01 -12.64
N PHE A 348 -17.87 -5.34 -13.28
CA PHE A 348 -18.14 -4.14 -14.07
C PHE A 348 -18.62 -4.45 -15.49
N GLY A 349 -18.35 -5.64 -16.04
CA GLY A 349 -18.72 -6.03 -17.40
C GLY A 349 -17.81 -5.48 -18.49
N LEU A 350 -16.68 -4.92 -18.11
CA LEU A 350 -15.60 -4.46 -18.99
C LEU A 350 -14.26 -4.75 -18.32
N PRO A 351 -13.20 -5.01 -19.12
CA PRO A 351 -11.88 -5.24 -18.55
C PRO A 351 -11.30 -3.95 -17.97
N PRO A 352 -10.55 -4.05 -16.85
CA PRO A 352 -9.74 -2.92 -16.39
C PRO A 352 -8.71 -2.49 -17.43
N SER A 353 -8.37 -1.20 -17.45
CA SER A 353 -7.31 -0.67 -18.31
C SER A 353 -5.93 -1.23 -17.93
N HIS A 354 -5.08 -1.49 -18.92
CA HIS A 354 -3.72 -2.00 -18.76
C HIS A 354 -2.64 -1.02 -19.24
N GLU A 355 -3.00 0.21 -19.61
CA GLU A 355 -2.07 1.19 -20.18
C GLU A 355 -1.03 1.67 -19.18
N VAL A 356 -1.42 1.79 -17.91
CA VAL A 356 -0.52 2.17 -16.82
C VAL A 356 -0.47 1.05 -15.79
N SER A 357 0.74 0.76 -15.30
CA SER A 357 0.91 -0.25 -14.26
C SER A 357 0.19 0.18 -12.97
N PRO A 358 -0.62 -0.70 -12.33
CA PRO A 358 -1.25 -0.42 -11.05
C PRO A 358 -0.27 -0.05 -9.92
N LEU A 359 1.00 -0.44 -10.04
CA LEU A 359 2.06 -0.10 -9.09
C LEU A 359 2.56 1.34 -9.22
N ASP A 360 2.34 1.96 -10.39
CA ASP A 360 2.91 3.24 -10.77
C ASP A 360 1.85 4.34 -10.89
N ALA A 361 0.60 3.96 -11.13
CA ALA A 361 -0.47 4.87 -11.55
C ALA A 361 -0.64 6.08 -10.63
N ILE A 362 -0.60 5.89 -9.31
CA ILE A 362 -0.76 6.97 -8.34
C ILE A 362 0.40 7.98 -8.44
N ALA A 363 1.65 7.52 -8.44
CA ALA A 363 2.82 8.41 -8.51
C ALA A 363 2.92 9.11 -9.87
N VAL A 364 2.64 8.38 -10.96
CA VAL A 364 2.62 8.93 -12.33
C VAL A 364 1.57 10.03 -12.44
N GLY A 365 0.33 9.79 -11.98
CA GLY A 365 -0.72 10.80 -12.03
C GLY A 365 -0.42 12.03 -11.16
N ALA A 366 0.20 11.81 -9.99
CA ALA A 366 0.68 12.92 -9.16
C ALA A 366 1.73 13.76 -9.88
N SER A 367 2.64 13.14 -10.65
CA SER A 367 3.63 13.88 -11.43
C SER A 367 3.02 14.64 -12.62
N VAL A 368 1.99 14.08 -13.27
CA VAL A 368 1.20 14.77 -14.29
C VAL A 368 0.52 16.01 -13.69
N ALA A 369 -0.15 15.87 -12.55
CA ALA A 369 -0.78 17.00 -11.87
C ALA A 369 0.24 18.06 -11.43
N ALA A 370 1.44 17.64 -11.03
CA ALA A 370 2.52 18.56 -10.66
C ALA A 370 2.96 19.46 -11.82
N SER A 371 3.07 18.91 -13.03
CA SER A 371 3.54 19.61 -14.23
C SER A 371 2.46 20.41 -14.97
N THR A 372 1.19 19.98 -14.92
CA THR A 372 0.10 20.60 -15.70
C THR A 372 -0.64 21.72 -14.96
N GLY A 373 -0.34 21.94 -13.67
CA GLY A 373 -0.99 22.98 -12.89
C GLY A 373 -2.50 22.75 -12.67
N VAL A 374 -2.96 21.50 -12.74
CA VAL A 374 -4.34 21.12 -12.39
C VAL A 374 -4.65 21.68 -11.00
N PRO A 375 -5.81 22.36 -10.81
CA PRO A 375 -6.20 22.84 -9.49
C PRO A 375 -6.22 21.68 -8.48
N LEU A 376 -5.40 21.81 -7.45
CA LEU A 376 -5.28 20.81 -6.37
C LEU A 376 -6.01 21.34 -5.13
N GLY A 377 -6.79 20.51 -4.51
CA GLY A 377 -7.59 20.84 -3.33
C GLY A 377 -6.81 21.03 -2.03
#